data_ace47f663779adda4311b0afe18f871e
#
_entry.id   ace47f663779adda4311b0afe18f871e
#
_cell.length_a   1.000
_cell.length_b   1.000
_cell.length_c   1.000
_cell.angle_alpha   90.00
_cell.angle_beta   90.00
_cell.angle_gamma   90.00
#
_symmetry.space_group_name_H-M   'P 1'
#
loop_
_entity.id
_entity.type
_entity.pdbx_description
1 polymer ?
#
loop_
_entity_poly.entity_id
_entity_poly.type
_entity_poly.pdbx_seq_one_letter_code
_entity_poly.pdbx_strand_id
1 'polypeptide(L)'
;MKDLRKKFERFCLKNRNRGIPNLMLVIAIGNLIAYALSVIDPSRVVYRFLCFSSSKILQGQVWRLFTYVFTYLLDVSGGYLLLAVVSLFCYYQFGKMLENYWGTCRFNLYYLTGVLLTDLAGLLLGYSVTSTDLNLSLFLAIATLAPDTRVLLMMFIPVKMKYMAWVYLGFTALNVILLLPAGLFSFYWLM
;
A
#
# COMPACT_ATOMS: atom_id res chain seq x y z
N MET A 1 -3.15 -28.24 -7.64
CA MET A 1 -3.59 -26.84 -7.47
C MET A 1 -5.06 -26.69 -7.06
N LYS A 2 -6.01 -27.43 -7.66
CA LYS A 2 -7.45 -27.34 -7.31
C LYS A 2 -7.76 -27.69 -5.84
N ASP A 3 -7.07 -28.64 -5.23
CA ASP A 3 -7.30 -29.05 -3.83
C ASP A 3 -6.78 -28.02 -2.80
N LEU A 4 -5.64 -27.40 -3.05
CA LEU A 4 -5.12 -26.31 -2.21
C LEU A 4 -6.06 -25.12 -2.21
N ARG A 5 -6.59 -24.75 -3.38
CA ARG A 5 -7.58 -23.68 -3.52
C ARG A 5 -8.84 -23.98 -2.73
N LYS A 6 -9.39 -25.22 -2.83
CA LYS A 6 -10.57 -25.66 -2.07
C LYS A 6 -10.33 -25.65 -0.56
N LYS A 7 -9.15 -26.10 -0.09
CA LYS A 7 -8.78 -26.07 1.33
C LYS A 7 -8.70 -24.62 1.83
N PHE A 8 -8.06 -23.74 1.07
CA PHE A 8 -7.97 -22.31 1.39
C PHE A 8 -9.35 -21.65 1.45
N GLU A 9 -10.21 -21.92 0.46
CA GLU A 9 -11.58 -21.39 0.43
C GLU A 9 -12.38 -21.86 1.65
N ARG A 10 -12.32 -23.16 2.00
CA ARG A 10 -12.98 -23.71 3.20
C ARG A 10 -12.44 -23.08 4.49
N PHE A 11 -11.12 -22.89 4.59
CA PHE A 11 -10.51 -22.24 5.74
C PHE A 11 -11.00 -20.79 5.90
N CYS A 12 -11.01 -20.02 4.83
CA CYS A 12 -11.48 -18.63 4.86
C CYS A 12 -12.99 -18.54 5.11
N LEU A 13 -13.80 -19.48 4.59
CA LEU A 13 -15.24 -19.53 4.87
C LEU A 13 -15.52 -19.86 6.33
N LYS A 14 -14.81 -20.84 6.90
CA LYS A 14 -14.94 -21.22 8.32
C LYS A 14 -14.52 -20.08 9.27
N ASN A 15 -13.54 -19.28 8.85
CA ASN A 15 -12.98 -18.21 9.66
C ASN A 15 -13.32 -16.81 9.11
N ARG A 16 -14.42 -16.64 8.40
CA ARG A 16 -14.79 -15.42 7.67
C ARG A 16 -14.66 -14.14 8.52
N ASN A 17 -15.06 -14.22 9.77
CA ASN A 17 -15.06 -13.08 10.71
C ASN A 17 -13.85 -13.09 11.67
N ARG A 18 -12.89 -14.03 11.48
CA ARG A 18 -11.65 -14.05 12.26
C ARG A 18 -10.59 -13.19 11.58
N GLY A 19 -9.87 -12.42 12.37
CA GLY A 19 -8.86 -11.45 11.92
C GLY A 19 -9.09 -10.10 12.60
N ILE A 20 -8.37 -9.10 12.16
CA ILE A 20 -8.53 -7.71 12.63
C ILE A 20 -9.67 -7.08 11.81
N PRO A 21 -10.85 -6.84 12.40
CA PRO A 21 -11.93 -6.17 11.70
C PRO A 21 -11.54 -4.73 11.41
N ASN A 22 -11.96 -4.20 10.26
CA ASN A 22 -11.62 -2.84 9.83
C ASN A 22 -10.09 -2.56 9.85
N LEU A 23 -9.27 -3.50 9.37
CA LEU A 23 -7.81 -3.38 9.36
C LEU A 23 -7.34 -2.03 8.78
N MET A 24 -7.97 -1.55 7.71
CA MET A 24 -7.61 -0.26 7.11
C MET A 24 -7.93 0.94 8.00
N LEU A 25 -8.91 0.83 8.90
CA LEU A 25 -9.16 1.87 9.91
C LEU A 25 -8.00 1.94 10.91
N VAL A 26 -7.52 0.78 11.36
CA VAL A 26 -6.37 0.70 12.27
C VAL A 26 -5.12 1.32 11.62
N ILE A 27 -4.89 1.01 10.34
CA ILE A 27 -3.78 1.58 9.57
C ILE A 27 -3.94 3.09 9.39
N ALA A 28 -5.13 3.58 9.07
CA ALA A 28 -5.40 5.01 8.90
C ALA A 28 -5.19 5.78 10.22
N ILE A 29 -5.68 5.26 11.34
CA ILE A 29 -5.47 5.85 12.68
C ILE A 29 -3.97 5.84 13.01
N GLY A 30 -3.26 4.73 12.76
CA GLY A 30 -1.82 4.63 12.97
C GLY A 30 -1.04 5.67 12.17
N ASN A 31 -1.40 5.93 10.91
CA ASN A 31 -0.81 7.00 10.10
C ASN A 31 -1.05 8.39 10.69
N LEU A 32 -2.26 8.66 11.19
CA LEU A 32 -2.57 9.95 11.83
C LEU A 32 -1.78 10.14 13.13
N ILE A 33 -1.63 9.08 13.94
CA ILE A 33 -0.82 9.12 15.16
C ILE A 33 0.65 9.36 14.81
N ALA A 34 1.21 8.61 13.86
CA ALA A 34 2.59 8.75 13.42
C ALA A 34 2.85 10.18 12.91
N TYR A 35 1.91 10.73 12.13
CA TYR A 35 1.98 12.11 11.65
C TYR A 35 1.94 13.12 12.80
N ALA A 36 1.00 13.00 13.75
CA ALA A 36 0.90 13.88 14.92
C ALA A 36 2.20 13.88 15.74
N LEU A 37 2.81 12.72 15.95
CA LEU A 37 4.11 12.60 16.60
C LEU A 37 5.23 13.28 15.82
N SER A 38 5.20 13.20 14.49
CA SER A 38 6.22 13.84 13.63
C SER A 38 6.14 15.37 13.59
N VAL A 39 4.95 15.93 13.86
CA VAL A 39 4.78 17.39 13.98
C VAL A 39 5.50 17.93 15.23
N ILE A 40 5.53 17.13 16.30
CA ILE A 40 6.20 17.46 17.56
C ILE A 40 7.73 17.27 17.44
N ASP A 41 8.18 16.42 16.51
CA ASP A 41 9.57 16.06 16.30
C ASP A 41 10.13 16.62 14.97
N PRO A 42 10.72 17.84 14.96
CA PRO A 42 11.28 18.44 13.75
C PRO A 42 12.45 17.66 13.14
N SER A 43 13.11 16.82 13.95
CA SER A 43 14.30 16.05 13.55
C SER A 43 13.96 14.77 12.75
N ARG A 44 12.68 14.52 12.49
CA ARG A 44 12.17 13.33 11.77
C ARG A 44 12.63 11.99 12.37
N VAL A 45 12.84 11.93 13.69
CA VAL A 45 13.25 10.70 14.37
C VAL A 45 12.16 9.63 14.21
N VAL A 46 10.88 10.01 14.38
CA VAL A 46 9.74 9.11 14.21
C VAL A 46 9.75 8.49 12.81
N TYR A 47 9.92 9.29 11.75
CA TYR A 47 10.00 8.77 10.39
C TYR A 47 11.17 7.79 10.22
N ARG A 48 12.37 8.20 10.65
CA ARG A 48 13.59 7.36 10.55
C ARG A 48 13.51 6.07 11.35
N PHE A 49 12.68 6.02 12.39
CA PHE A 49 12.44 4.82 13.19
C PHE A 49 11.44 3.87 12.54
N LEU A 50 10.40 4.41 11.89
CA LEU A 50 9.30 3.63 11.30
C LEU A 50 9.57 3.22 9.86
N CYS A 51 10.30 4.01 9.05
CA CYS A 51 10.49 3.77 7.62
C CYS A 51 11.21 2.45 7.34
N PHE A 52 10.89 1.84 6.20
CA PHE A 52 11.58 0.66 5.70
C PHE A 52 13.06 0.99 5.40
N SER A 53 13.94 0.12 5.80
CA SER A 53 15.37 0.20 5.46
C SER A 53 15.98 -1.19 5.50
N SER A 54 16.32 -1.74 4.34
CA SER A 54 16.89 -3.10 4.22
C SER A 54 18.15 -3.28 5.05
N SER A 55 19.06 -2.30 5.06
CA SER A 55 20.31 -2.37 5.84
C SER A 55 20.07 -2.45 7.36
N LYS A 56 19.07 -1.70 7.87
CA LYS A 56 18.74 -1.71 9.30
C LYS A 56 17.94 -2.94 9.71
N ILE A 57 17.11 -3.48 8.82
CA ILE A 57 16.40 -4.75 9.04
C ILE A 57 17.40 -5.89 9.18
N LEU A 58 18.42 -5.95 8.33
CA LEU A 58 19.51 -6.92 8.42
C LEU A 58 20.37 -6.77 9.69
N GLN A 59 20.39 -5.58 10.30
CA GLN A 59 21.00 -5.31 11.60
C GLN A 59 20.11 -5.70 12.80
N GLY A 60 18.95 -6.32 12.57
CA GLY A 60 18.03 -6.80 13.61
C GLY A 60 16.83 -5.89 13.90
N GLN A 61 16.62 -4.79 13.17
CA GLN A 61 15.48 -3.90 13.36
C GLN A 61 14.24 -4.43 12.59
N VAL A 62 13.77 -5.62 12.94
CA VAL A 62 12.70 -6.35 12.24
C VAL A 62 11.32 -5.68 12.31
N TRP A 63 11.07 -4.81 13.29
CA TRP A 63 9.80 -4.06 13.38
C TRP A 63 9.52 -3.21 12.16
N ARG A 64 10.55 -2.78 11.44
CA ARG A 64 10.45 -1.98 10.21
C ARG A 64 9.71 -2.67 9.07
N LEU A 65 9.62 -4.02 9.10
CA LEU A 65 8.83 -4.80 8.15
C LEU A 65 7.31 -4.49 8.26
N PHE A 66 6.86 -4.06 9.42
CA PHE A 66 5.44 -3.75 9.65
C PHE A 66 5.16 -2.27 9.86
N THR A 67 6.13 -1.52 10.39
CA THR A 67 5.89 -0.13 10.79
C THR A 67 5.89 0.85 9.63
N TYR A 68 6.51 0.52 8.49
CA TYR A 68 6.50 1.40 7.32
C TYR A 68 5.09 1.62 6.75
N VAL A 69 4.14 0.71 7.03
CA VAL A 69 2.73 0.87 6.65
C VAL A 69 2.11 2.13 7.26
N PHE A 70 2.65 2.62 8.37
CA PHE A 70 2.20 3.82 9.07
C PHE A 70 2.96 5.10 8.64
N THR A 71 3.81 5.05 7.60
CA THR A 71 4.61 6.20 7.18
C THR A 71 3.99 6.99 6.02
N TYR A 72 2.83 6.60 5.50
CA TYR A 72 2.22 7.22 4.32
C TYR A 72 2.11 8.75 4.41
N LEU A 73 1.60 9.27 5.52
CA LEU A 73 1.49 10.72 5.73
C LEU A 73 2.84 11.40 6.00
N LEU A 74 3.83 10.65 6.48
CA LEU A 74 5.18 11.15 6.75
C LEU A 74 6.01 11.30 5.48
N ASP A 75 5.72 10.51 4.43
CA ASP A 75 6.38 10.57 3.13
C ASP A 75 5.97 11.82 2.33
N VAL A 76 4.82 12.40 2.67
CA VAL A 76 4.30 13.59 1.99
C VAL A 76 4.93 14.86 2.57
N SER A 77 5.71 15.55 1.76
CA SER A 77 6.35 16.82 2.16
C SER A 77 5.43 18.03 1.97
N GLY A 78 5.25 18.83 3.02
CA GLY A 78 4.78 20.22 2.96
C GLY A 78 3.33 20.41 2.46
N GLY A 79 3.13 21.17 1.41
CA GLY A 79 1.82 21.69 0.99
C GLY A 79 0.77 20.67 0.50
N TYR A 80 1.11 19.39 0.38
CA TYR A 80 0.20 18.33 -0.12
C TYR A 80 -0.50 17.53 0.98
N LEU A 81 -0.38 17.93 2.24
CA LEU A 81 -0.97 17.21 3.38
C LEU A 81 -2.48 16.97 3.22
N LEU A 82 -3.21 17.99 2.77
CA LEU A 82 -4.66 17.84 2.54
C LEU A 82 -4.96 16.72 1.53
N LEU A 83 -4.21 16.67 0.42
CA LEU A 83 -4.36 15.62 -0.58
C LEU A 83 -3.97 14.25 -0.03
N ALA A 84 -2.94 14.16 0.81
CA ALA A 84 -2.54 12.91 1.44
C ALA A 84 -3.60 12.40 2.43
N VAL A 85 -4.23 13.28 3.20
CA VAL A 85 -5.34 12.91 4.10
C VAL A 85 -6.54 12.43 3.29
N VAL A 86 -6.90 13.12 2.21
CA VAL A 86 -7.97 12.68 1.29
C VAL A 86 -7.64 11.32 0.68
N SER A 87 -6.41 11.11 0.24
CA SER A 87 -5.96 9.83 -0.31
C SER A 87 -6.03 8.71 0.75
N LEU A 88 -5.61 8.98 1.98
CA LEU A 88 -5.71 8.03 3.09
C LEU A 88 -7.18 7.64 3.36
N PHE A 89 -8.09 8.60 3.29
CA PHE A 89 -9.52 8.33 3.38
C PHE A 89 -10.02 7.46 2.23
N CYS A 90 -9.58 7.71 0.99
CA CYS A 90 -9.90 6.87 -0.15
C CYS A 90 -9.39 5.42 0.05
N TYR A 91 -8.17 5.24 0.52
CA TYR A 91 -7.62 3.91 0.79
C TYR A 91 -8.38 3.19 1.90
N TYR A 92 -8.81 3.91 2.95
CA TYR A 92 -9.70 3.35 3.95
C TYR A 92 -11.00 2.83 3.32
N GLN A 93 -11.64 3.62 2.46
CA GLN A 93 -12.85 3.22 1.76
C GLN A 93 -12.64 2.00 0.87
N PHE A 94 -11.52 1.95 0.14
CA PHE A 94 -11.16 0.80 -0.69
C PHE A 94 -10.97 -0.47 0.14
N GLY A 95 -10.23 -0.38 1.23
CA GLY A 95 -10.03 -1.51 2.13
C GLY A 95 -11.35 -2.00 2.74
N LYS A 96 -12.22 -1.09 3.17
CA LYS A 96 -13.54 -1.43 3.70
C LYS A 96 -14.42 -2.11 2.64
N MET A 97 -14.37 -1.66 1.39
CA MET A 97 -15.08 -2.31 0.29
C MET A 97 -14.56 -3.73 0.06
N LEU A 98 -13.22 -3.93 0.00
CA LEU A 98 -12.62 -5.26 -0.17
C LEU A 98 -12.97 -6.19 1.01
N GLU A 99 -12.93 -5.69 2.23
CA GLU A 99 -13.30 -6.44 3.41
C GLU A 99 -14.77 -6.88 3.36
N ASN A 100 -15.67 -6.03 2.90
CA ASN A 100 -17.08 -6.38 2.70
C ASN A 100 -17.29 -7.44 1.61
N TYR A 101 -16.52 -7.37 0.51
CA TYR A 101 -16.61 -8.36 -0.58
C TYR A 101 -16.03 -9.73 -0.19
N TRP A 102 -14.86 -9.75 0.44
CA TRP A 102 -14.09 -10.97 0.69
C TRP A 102 -14.29 -11.53 2.10
N GLY A 103 -14.72 -10.70 3.04
CA GLY A 103 -14.73 -10.97 4.46
C GLY A 103 -13.37 -10.67 5.11
N THR A 104 -13.37 -10.43 6.43
CA THR A 104 -12.22 -9.98 7.22
C THR A 104 -11.01 -10.89 7.06
N CYS A 105 -11.21 -12.22 7.12
CA CYS A 105 -10.10 -13.18 7.04
C CYS A 105 -9.34 -13.11 5.71
N ARG A 106 -10.06 -13.10 4.57
CA ARG A 106 -9.42 -13.04 3.25
C ARG A 106 -8.74 -11.70 3.01
N PHE A 107 -9.37 -10.62 3.45
CA PHE A 107 -8.81 -9.29 3.31
C PHE A 107 -7.51 -9.15 4.11
N ASN A 108 -7.48 -9.60 5.37
CA ASN A 108 -6.28 -9.56 6.19
C ASN A 108 -5.15 -10.41 5.61
N LEU A 109 -5.46 -11.61 5.08
CA LEU A 109 -4.47 -12.45 4.41
C LEU A 109 -3.94 -11.80 3.13
N TYR A 110 -4.80 -11.17 2.34
CA TYR A 110 -4.39 -10.43 1.14
C TYR A 110 -3.43 -9.29 1.50
N TYR A 111 -3.80 -8.50 2.51
CA TYR A 111 -2.97 -7.37 2.94
C TYR A 111 -1.63 -7.84 3.50
N LEU A 112 -1.64 -8.86 4.36
CA LEU A 112 -0.41 -9.44 4.93
C LEU A 112 0.51 -10.03 3.85
N THR A 113 -0.06 -10.75 2.88
CA THR A 113 0.73 -11.25 1.73
C THR A 113 1.31 -10.11 0.90
N GLY A 114 0.57 -9.03 0.71
CA GLY A 114 1.08 -7.81 0.05
C GLY A 114 2.28 -7.24 0.79
N VAL A 115 2.18 -7.04 2.12
CA VAL A 115 3.29 -6.58 2.97
C VAL A 115 4.50 -7.49 2.81
N LEU A 116 4.34 -8.80 3.00
CA LEU A 116 5.46 -9.76 2.93
C LEU A 116 6.13 -9.80 1.54
N LEU A 117 5.36 -9.73 0.46
CA LEU A 117 5.92 -9.71 -0.90
C LEU A 117 6.69 -8.41 -1.18
N THR A 118 6.16 -7.28 -0.73
CA THR A 118 6.81 -5.97 -0.88
C THR A 118 8.10 -5.91 -0.06
N ASP A 119 8.08 -6.44 1.18
CA ASP A 119 9.26 -6.55 2.03
C ASP A 119 10.34 -7.45 1.41
N LEU A 120 9.93 -8.60 0.90
CA LEU A 120 10.86 -9.52 0.22
C LEU A 120 11.50 -8.85 -1.00
N ALA A 121 10.72 -8.16 -1.81
CA ALA A 121 11.22 -7.41 -2.95
C ALA A 121 12.19 -6.29 -2.52
N GLY A 122 11.85 -5.52 -1.48
CA GLY A 122 12.71 -4.47 -0.92
C GLY A 122 14.03 -4.99 -0.37
N LEU A 123 13.98 -6.15 0.32
CA LEU A 123 15.19 -6.79 0.86
C LEU A 123 16.09 -7.36 -0.24
N LEU A 124 15.51 -7.99 -1.27
CA LEU A 124 16.28 -8.60 -2.37
C LEU A 124 16.88 -7.57 -3.32
N LEU A 125 16.13 -6.51 -3.63
CA LEU A 125 16.54 -5.49 -4.59
C LEU A 125 17.23 -4.28 -3.93
N GLY A 126 17.23 -4.22 -2.60
CA GLY A 126 17.91 -3.17 -1.84
C GLY A 126 17.27 -1.77 -1.93
N TYR A 127 16.03 -1.66 -2.42
CA TYR A 127 15.34 -0.36 -2.50
C TYR A 127 14.43 -0.10 -1.29
N SER A 128 14.12 1.18 -1.09
CA SER A 128 13.19 1.59 -0.03
C SER A 128 11.75 1.31 -0.44
N VAL A 129 11.07 0.53 0.38
CA VAL A 129 9.64 0.21 0.22
C VAL A 129 8.80 1.30 0.86
N THR A 130 7.72 1.68 0.20
CA THR A 130 6.73 2.64 0.70
C THR A 130 5.35 2.01 0.85
N SER A 131 4.53 2.57 1.72
CA SER A 131 3.13 2.15 1.88
C SER A 131 2.26 2.48 0.66
N THR A 132 2.73 3.34 -0.24
CA THR A 132 2.05 3.71 -1.48
C THR A 132 1.84 2.50 -2.39
N ASP A 133 2.83 1.61 -2.49
CA ASP A 133 2.76 0.41 -3.33
C ASP A 133 1.67 -0.55 -2.86
N LEU A 134 1.53 -0.71 -1.53
CA LEU A 134 0.46 -1.52 -0.93
C LEU A 134 -0.93 -0.91 -1.19
N ASN A 135 -1.05 0.39 -0.98
CA ASN A 135 -2.29 1.12 -1.19
C ASN A 135 -2.75 1.05 -2.65
N LEU A 136 -1.78 1.08 -3.58
CA LEU A 136 -2.03 0.89 -4.99
C LEU A 136 -2.58 -0.51 -5.30
N SER A 137 -2.03 -1.56 -4.67
CA SER A 137 -2.52 -2.92 -4.85
C SER A 137 -4.00 -3.06 -4.42
N LEU A 138 -4.40 -2.38 -3.35
CA LEU A 138 -5.81 -2.30 -2.92
C LEU A 138 -6.69 -1.63 -3.96
N PHE A 139 -6.24 -0.51 -4.53
CA PHE A 139 -6.94 0.19 -5.58
C PHE A 139 -7.15 -0.69 -6.82
N LEU A 140 -6.11 -1.38 -7.29
CA LEU A 140 -6.19 -2.28 -8.44
C LEU A 140 -7.09 -3.49 -8.14
N ALA A 141 -7.06 -4.04 -6.92
CA ALA A 141 -7.94 -5.13 -6.53
C ALA A 141 -9.42 -4.73 -6.60
N ILE A 142 -9.79 -3.53 -6.13
CA ILE A 142 -11.17 -3.02 -6.28
C ILE A 142 -11.52 -2.76 -7.74
N ALA A 143 -10.61 -2.18 -8.51
CA ALA A 143 -10.84 -1.90 -9.92
C ALA A 143 -11.15 -3.18 -10.73
N THR A 144 -10.57 -4.33 -10.34
CA THR A 144 -10.87 -5.63 -10.96
C THR A 144 -12.16 -6.26 -10.46
N LEU A 145 -12.49 -6.11 -9.17
CA LEU A 145 -13.67 -6.71 -8.56
C LEU A 145 -14.97 -5.95 -8.84
N ALA A 146 -14.87 -4.63 -8.83
CA ALA A 146 -16.02 -3.74 -8.96
C ALA A 146 -15.71 -2.57 -9.92
N PRO A 147 -15.46 -2.84 -11.22
CA PRO A 147 -14.99 -1.85 -12.19
C PRO A 147 -15.98 -0.69 -12.44
N ASP A 148 -17.27 -0.95 -12.27
CA ASP A 148 -18.32 0.05 -12.46
C ASP A 148 -18.67 0.86 -11.20
N THR A 149 -18.04 0.53 -10.07
CA THR A 149 -18.21 1.32 -8.84
C THR A 149 -17.69 2.74 -9.07
N ARG A 150 -18.51 3.71 -8.69
CA ARG A 150 -18.13 5.13 -8.73
C ARG A 150 -17.49 5.52 -7.42
N VAL A 151 -16.31 6.07 -7.52
CA VAL A 151 -15.60 6.66 -6.37
C VAL A 151 -15.57 8.17 -6.56
N LEU A 152 -15.85 8.90 -5.50
CA LEU A 152 -15.79 10.36 -5.51
C LEU A 152 -14.32 10.79 -5.46
N LEU A 153 -13.77 11.13 -6.62
CA LEU A 153 -12.43 11.70 -6.71
C LEU A 153 -12.46 13.08 -6.03
N MET A 154 -11.57 13.28 -5.06
CA MET A 154 -11.54 14.52 -4.25
C MET A 154 -12.91 14.91 -3.65
N MET A 155 -13.77 13.92 -3.38
CA MET A 155 -15.14 14.09 -2.83
C MET A 155 -16.15 14.79 -3.76
N PHE A 156 -15.78 15.22 -4.96
CA PHE A 156 -16.66 15.98 -5.87
C PHE A 156 -16.97 15.27 -7.18
N ILE A 157 -16.05 14.54 -7.76
CA ILE A 157 -16.18 13.97 -9.10
C ILE A 157 -16.41 12.46 -9.03
N PRO A 158 -17.61 11.95 -9.39
CA PRO A 158 -17.88 10.52 -9.43
C PRO A 158 -17.22 9.88 -10.66
N VAL A 159 -16.06 9.25 -10.48
CA VAL A 159 -15.33 8.55 -11.55
C VAL A 159 -15.48 7.05 -11.35
N LYS A 160 -15.67 6.28 -12.43
CA LYS A 160 -15.69 4.82 -12.37
C LYS A 160 -14.27 4.29 -12.15
N MET A 161 -14.12 3.33 -11.25
CA MET A 161 -12.84 2.71 -10.89
C MET A 161 -12.03 2.23 -12.10
N LYS A 162 -12.70 1.67 -13.12
CA LYS A 162 -12.02 1.17 -14.33
C LYS A 162 -11.24 2.25 -15.09
N TYR A 163 -11.78 3.46 -15.20
CA TYR A 163 -11.07 4.54 -15.89
C TYR A 163 -9.85 5.02 -15.12
N MET A 164 -9.97 5.13 -13.80
CA MET A 164 -8.85 5.46 -12.93
C MET A 164 -7.73 4.41 -13.02
N ALA A 165 -8.10 3.12 -13.04
CA ALA A 165 -7.14 2.04 -13.16
C ALA A 165 -6.41 2.07 -14.52
N TRP A 166 -7.12 2.31 -15.63
CA TRP A 166 -6.51 2.44 -16.95
C TRP A 166 -5.55 3.64 -17.05
N VAL A 167 -5.96 4.79 -16.51
CA VAL A 167 -5.09 5.99 -16.46
C VAL A 167 -3.83 5.69 -15.65
N TYR A 168 -3.98 5.07 -14.49
CA TYR A 168 -2.83 4.71 -13.66
C TYR A 168 -1.90 3.72 -14.35
N LEU A 169 -2.43 2.63 -14.92
CA LEU A 169 -1.64 1.64 -15.65
C LEU A 169 -0.93 2.27 -16.85
N GLY A 170 -1.61 3.14 -17.59
CA GLY A 170 -1.02 3.87 -18.71
C GLY A 170 0.12 4.78 -18.26
N PHE A 171 -0.06 5.50 -17.16
CA PHE A 171 0.98 6.37 -16.59
C PHE A 171 2.20 5.56 -16.10
N THR A 172 1.95 4.43 -15.41
CA THR A 172 3.02 3.53 -14.96
C THR A 172 3.78 2.93 -16.14
N ALA A 173 3.09 2.45 -17.17
CA ALA A 173 3.71 1.93 -18.38
C ALA A 173 4.57 3.01 -19.08
N LEU A 174 4.06 4.23 -19.18
CA LEU A 174 4.81 5.36 -19.75
C LEU A 174 6.08 5.64 -18.95
N ASN A 175 6.01 5.67 -17.61
CA ASN A 175 7.18 5.86 -16.75
C ASN A 175 8.21 4.75 -16.95
N VAL A 176 7.79 3.48 -17.03
CA VAL A 176 8.69 2.35 -17.27
C VAL A 176 9.39 2.51 -18.63
N ILE A 177 8.64 2.86 -19.68
CA ILE A 177 9.20 3.07 -21.04
C ILE A 177 10.20 4.23 -21.06
N LEU A 178 9.90 5.33 -20.34
CA LEU A 178 10.80 6.49 -20.29
C LEU A 178 12.06 6.25 -19.45
N LEU A 179 11.96 5.42 -18.40
CA LEU A 179 13.10 5.10 -17.53
C LEU A 179 14.00 3.97 -18.08
N LEU A 180 13.46 3.09 -18.92
CA LEU A 180 14.25 2.02 -19.56
C LEU A 180 15.50 2.54 -20.30
N PRO A 181 15.42 3.55 -21.19
CA PRO A 181 16.60 4.08 -21.84
C PRO A 181 17.57 4.78 -20.87
N ALA A 182 17.09 5.45 -19.83
CA ALA A 182 17.93 6.10 -18.83
C ALA A 182 18.71 5.09 -17.97
N GLY A 183 18.09 3.96 -17.63
CA GLY A 183 18.77 2.85 -16.93
C GLY A 183 19.83 2.16 -17.79
N LEU A 184 19.57 1.97 -19.08
CA LEU A 184 20.56 1.41 -20.02
C LEU A 184 21.73 2.36 -20.23
N PHE A 185 21.50 3.68 -20.27
CA PHE A 185 22.57 4.68 -20.39
C PHE A 185 23.47 4.73 -19.15
N SER A 186 22.92 4.55 -17.94
CA SER A 186 23.75 4.53 -16.72
C SER A 186 24.65 3.29 -16.64
N PHE A 187 24.23 2.17 -17.22
CA PHE A 187 25.07 0.97 -17.30
C PHE A 187 26.24 1.10 -18.27
N TYR A 188 26.11 1.93 -19.32
CA TYR A 188 27.19 2.20 -20.28
C TYR A 188 28.32 3.09 -19.72
N TRP A 189 28.06 3.87 -18.66
CA TRP A 189 29.08 4.71 -18.01
C TRP A 189 29.79 4.03 -16.84
N LEU A 190 29.37 2.83 -16.45
CA LEU A 190 29.98 2.04 -15.38
C LEU A 190 30.87 0.87 -15.91
N MET A 191 30.96 0.69 -17.23
CA MET A 191 31.91 -0.18 -17.91
C MET A 191 33.04 0.63 -18.51
#